data_e3c6b9e959aa0147c5659aa008c55c7a
#
_entry.id   e3c6b9e959aa0147c5659aa008c55c7a
#
_cell.length_a   1.000
_cell.length_b   1.000
_cell.length_c   1.000
_cell.angle_alpha   90.00
_cell.angle_beta   90.00
_cell.angle_gamma   90.00
#
_symmetry.space_group_name_H-M   'P 1'
#
loop_
_entity.id
_entity.type
_entity.pdbx_description
1 polymer ?
#
loop_
_entity_poly.entity_id
_entity_poly.type
_entity_poly.pdbx_seq_one_letter_code
_entity_poly.pdbx_strand_id
1 'polypeptide(L)'
;AMLVLCDNYGYDGILIDYTGLSMVGMQEDVLQQYKARQQNFFSRVLDWRIKHTDKTLVFYGYVQYLAPENMDMLDKYNHLILKTASSKNMEDLTLNVFMAIQAGIDVAGTNADLVPKDRFIACTQFPQQEDKDMIIGYWDTRDANGNKVLAAQGTAQWIVQASPDYTCTGIFIINIQKDYYNNT
;
A
#
# COMPACT_ATOMS: atom_id res chain seq x y z
N ALA A 1 18.44 -0.87 14.33
CA ALA A 1 18.35 -2.35 14.44
C ALA A 1 17.96 -2.99 13.11
N MET A 2 16.79 -2.67 12.52
CA MET A 2 16.28 -3.28 11.29
C MET A 2 17.26 -3.18 10.09
N LEU A 3 17.80 -2.01 9.81
CA LEU A 3 18.75 -1.79 8.72
C LEU A 3 20.03 -2.62 8.89
N VAL A 4 20.54 -2.68 10.12
CA VAL A 4 21.70 -3.52 10.47
C VAL A 4 21.41 -5.00 10.26
N LEU A 5 20.18 -5.46 10.55
CA LEU A 5 19.80 -6.85 10.28
C LEU A 5 19.80 -7.16 8.78
N CYS A 6 19.31 -6.23 7.95
CA CYS A 6 19.35 -6.41 6.51
C CYS A 6 20.79 -6.62 6.00
N ASP A 7 21.74 -5.83 6.50
CA ASP A 7 23.14 -5.92 6.13
C ASP A 7 23.78 -7.21 6.63
N ASN A 8 23.54 -7.56 7.90
CA ASN A 8 24.16 -8.73 8.54
C ASN A 8 23.67 -10.08 7.99
N TYR A 9 22.42 -10.14 7.58
CA TYR A 9 21.81 -11.37 7.05
C TYR A 9 21.74 -11.44 5.53
N GLY A 10 22.23 -10.39 4.84
CA GLY A 10 22.33 -10.38 3.38
C GLY A 10 20.97 -10.35 2.68
N TYR A 11 19.92 -9.76 3.29
CA TYR A 11 18.60 -9.64 2.64
C TYR A 11 18.68 -8.74 1.41
N ASP A 12 17.89 -9.07 0.39
CA ASP A 12 17.84 -8.32 -0.87
C ASP A 12 17.13 -6.98 -0.76
N GLY A 13 16.44 -6.72 0.36
CA GLY A 13 15.75 -5.46 0.57
C GLY A 13 14.95 -5.41 1.86
N ILE A 14 14.22 -4.32 2.01
CA ILE A 14 13.38 -4.04 3.18
C ILE A 14 12.01 -3.54 2.72
N LEU A 15 10.95 -4.11 3.29
CA LEU A 15 9.63 -3.54 3.25
C LEU A 15 9.39 -2.78 4.56
N ILE A 16 9.10 -1.49 4.44
CA ILE A 16 8.73 -0.64 5.57
C ILE A 16 7.21 -0.64 5.69
N ASP A 17 6.67 -1.34 6.69
CA ASP A 17 5.26 -1.20 7.07
C ASP A 17 5.11 0.04 7.95
N TYR A 18 4.71 1.13 7.30
CA TYR A 18 4.49 2.40 7.97
C TYR A 18 2.99 2.65 8.14
N THR A 19 2.47 2.26 9.27
CA THR A 19 1.05 2.47 9.58
C THR A 19 0.76 3.94 9.84
N GLY A 20 1.66 4.63 10.57
CA GLY A 20 1.48 6.03 10.92
C GLY A 20 0.29 6.28 11.85
N LEU A 21 0.05 7.55 12.13
CA LEU A 21 -1.11 8.03 12.87
C LEU A 21 -1.76 9.17 12.09
N SER A 22 -3.08 9.26 12.16
CA SER A 22 -3.79 10.41 11.61
C SER A 22 -3.34 11.69 12.34
N MET A 23 -2.98 12.70 11.58
CA MET A 23 -2.61 14.01 12.11
C MET A 23 -3.83 14.90 12.39
N VAL A 24 -5.02 14.48 11.95
CA VAL A 24 -6.27 15.22 12.15
C VAL A 24 -6.60 15.29 13.63
N GLY A 25 -6.78 16.52 14.13
CA GLY A 25 -7.12 16.75 15.53
C GLY A 25 -5.95 16.67 16.53
N MET A 26 -4.72 16.45 16.05
CA MET A 26 -3.55 16.54 16.93
C MET A 26 -3.35 17.99 17.42
N GLN A 27 -2.99 18.15 18.69
CA GLN A 27 -2.54 19.42 19.22
C GLN A 27 -1.21 19.82 18.56
N GLU A 28 -0.96 21.12 18.42
CA GLU A 28 0.17 21.64 17.62
C GLU A 28 1.53 21.11 18.10
N ASP A 29 1.75 21.10 19.40
CA ASP A 29 3.02 20.61 19.99
C ASP A 29 3.23 19.11 19.74
N VAL A 30 2.17 18.30 19.82
CA VAL A 30 2.19 16.87 19.52
C VAL A 30 2.41 16.65 18.03
N LEU A 31 1.74 17.44 17.19
CA LEU A 31 1.88 17.39 15.74
C LEU A 31 3.32 17.67 15.30
N GLN A 32 3.95 18.71 15.85
CA GLN A 32 5.34 19.05 15.52
C GLN A 32 6.32 17.95 15.97
N GLN A 33 6.12 17.38 17.14
CA GLN A 33 6.92 16.24 17.59
C GLN A 33 6.72 14.99 16.71
N TYR A 34 5.49 14.73 16.26
CA TYR A 34 5.18 13.63 15.36
C TYR A 34 5.87 13.79 14.01
N LYS A 35 5.75 14.96 13.39
CA LYS A 35 6.42 15.32 12.13
C LYS A 35 7.93 15.16 12.23
N ALA A 36 8.54 15.66 13.28
CA ALA A 36 9.98 15.56 13.51
C ALA A 36 10.45 14.10 13.67
N ARG A 37 9.68 13.26 14.36
CA ARG A 37 9.97 11.82 14.48
C ARG A 37 9.83 11.11 13.15
N GLN A 38 8.80 11.43 12.39
CA GLN A 38 8.58 10.90 11.05
C GLN A 38 9.75 11.26 10.12
N GLN A 39 10.14 12.52 10.09
CA GLN A 39 11.29 12.98 9.30
C GLN A 39 12.60 12.26 9.68
N ASN A 40 12.86 12.14 10.99
CA ASN A 40 14.06 11.43 11.47
C ASN A 40 14.05 9.95 11.05
N PHE A 41 12.90 9.29 11.12
CA PHE A 41 12.78 7.90 10.67
C PHE A 41 13.09 7.77 9.19
N PHE A 42 12.45 8.56 8.34
CA PHE A 42 12.64 8.50 6.89
C PHE A 42 14.06 8.91 6.47
N SER A 43 14.63 9.94 7.09
CA SER A 43 16.03 10.34 6.81
C SER A 43 17.00 9.18 7.05
N ARG A 44 16.84 8.41 8.11
CA ARG A 44 17.69 7.23 8.39
C ARG A 44 17.51 6.12 7.37
N VAL A 45 16.27 5.90 6.91
CA VAL A 45 15.99 4.92 5.86
C VAL A 45 16.64 5.37 4.55
N LEU A 46 16.54 6.66 4.23
CA LEU A 46 17.16 7.24 3.04
C LEU A 46 18.70 7.16 3.08
N ASP A 47 19.31 7.49 4.21
CA ASP A 47 20.77 7.36 4.41
C ASP A 47 21.25 5.93 4.18
N TRP A 48 20.47 4.96 4.63
CA TRP A 48 20.75 3.54 4.36
C TRP A 48 20.60 3.23 2.87
N ARG A 49 19.51 3.68 2.23
CA ARG A 49 19.23 3.44 0.81
C ARG A 49 20.34 4.00 -0.10
N ILE A 50 20.88 5.17 0.22
CA ILE A 50 21.98 5.79 -0.53
C ILE A 50 23.24 4.91 -0.51
N LYS A 51 23.48 4.21 0.59
CA LYS A 51 24.63 3.31 0.76
C LYS A 51 24.42 1.92 0.16
N HIS A 52 23.17 1.54 -0.09
CA HIS A 52 22.77 0.20 -0.52
C HIS A 52 21.88 0.30 -1.77
N THR A 53 22.46 0.80 -2.86
CA THR A 53 21.74 1.04 -4.12
C THR A 53 21.30 -0.24 -4.83
N ASP A 54 21.91 -1.36 -4.49
CA ASP A 54 21.59 -2.71 -4.95
C ASP A 54 20.39 -3.35 -4.22
N LYS A 55 19.97 -2.77 -3.10
CA LYS A 55 18.88 -3.30 -2.29
C LYS A 55 17.52 -2.72 -2.71
N THR A 56 16.47 -3.52 -2.56
CA THR A 56 15.10 -3.08 -2.81
C THR A 56 14.51 -2.43 -1.56
N LEU A 57 13.90 -1.27 -1.74
CA LEU A 57 13.18 -0.57 -0.68
C LEU A 57 11.71 -0.43 -1.07
N VAL A 58 10.82 -0.94 -0.22
CA VAL A 58 9.37 -0.93 -0.44
C VAL A 58 8.69 -0.15 0.69
N PHE A 59 7.85 0.80 0.33
CA PHE A 59 6.93 1.45 1.27
C PHE A 59 5.59 0.72 1.25
N TYR A 60 5.06 0.45 2.44
CA TYR A 60 3.72 -0.06 2.63
C TYR A 60 3.02 0.77 3.71
N GLY A 61 1.99 1.50 3.37
CA GLY A 61 1.35 2.38 4.35
C GLY A 61 0.25 3.26 3.79
N TYR A 62 -0.28 4.11 4.69
CA TYR A 62 -1.26 5.13 4.37
C TYR A 62 -0.55 6.45 4.05
N VAL A 63 -0.58 6.90 2.79
CA VAL A 63 0.05 8.17 2.39
C VAL A 63 -0.55 9.38 3.11
N GLN A 64 -1.83 9.36 3.42
CA GLN A 64 -2.48 10.45 4.16
C GLN A 64 -1.96 10.63 5.59
N TYR A 65 -1.15 9.70 6.10
CA TYR A 65 -0.52 9.80 7.41
C TYR A 65 0.93 10.29 7.34
N LEU A 66 1.41 10.58 6.13
CA LEU A 66 2.69 11.25 5.94
C LEU A 66 2.52 12.76 6.03
N ALA A 67 3.45 13.42 6.70
CA ALA A 67 3.52 14.87 6.66
C ALA A 67 3.91 15.32 5.23
N PRO A 68 3.34 16.44 4.72
CA PRO A 68 3.66 16.93 3.36
C PRO A 68 5.16 17.06 3.11
N GLU A 69 5.91 17.45 4.13
CA GLU A 69 7.36 17.65 4.09
C GLU A 69 8.14 16.34 3.86
N ASN A 70 7.49 15.19 4.06
CA ASN A 70 8.10 13.88 3.92
C ASN A 70 7.65 13.12 2.67
N MET A 71 6.75 13.71 1.88
CA MET A 71 6.19 13.04 0.69
C MET A 71 7.22 12.82 -0.41
N ASP A 72 8.19 13.73 -0.57
CA ASP A 72 9.28 13.62 -1.54
C ASP A 72 10.15 12.39 -1.33
N MET A 73 10.16 11.86 -0.12
CA MET A 73 10.92 10.65 0.20
C MET A 73 10.35 9.40 -0.48
N LEU A 74 9.07 9.40 -0.86
CA LEU A 74 8.46 8.29 -1.60
C LEU A 74 9.15 8.06 -2.95
N ASP A 75 9.73 9.09 -3.54
CA ASP A 75 10.52 8.98 -4.77
C ASP A 75 11.74 8.06 -4.65
N LYS A 76 12.23 7.83 -3.45
CA LYS A 76 13.41 6.99 -3.17
C LYS A 76 13.08 5.52 -2.97
N TYR A 77 11.81 5.16 -2.93
CA TYR A 77 11.37 3.78 -2.82
C TYR A 77 11.27 3.12 -4.21
N ASN A 78 11.64 1.85 -4.29
CA ASN A 78 11.51 1.09 -5.53
C ASN A 78 10.05 0.78 -5.84
N HIS A 79 9.28 0.47 -4.79
CA HIS A 79 7.85 0.17 -4.91
C HIS A 79 7.05 0.82 -3.79
N LEU A 80 5.84 1.22 -4.12
CA LEU A 80 4.87 1.82 -3.21
C LEU A 80 3.63 0.94 -3.13
N ILE A 81 3.39 0.37 -1.96
CA ILE A 81 2.16 -0.35 -1.65
C ILE A 81 1.31 0.58 -0.80
N LEU A 82 0.34 1.24 -1.42
CA LEU A 82 -0.53 2.15 -0.71
C LEU A 82 -1.67 1.37 -0.06
N LYS A 83 -1.73 1.43 1.27
CA LYS A 83 -2.81 0.78 2.03
C LYS A 83 -4.16 1.32 1.62
N THR A 84 -5.07 0.41 1.34
CA THR A 84 -6.46 0.70 1.01
C THR A 84 -7.40 -0.13 1.89
N ALA A 85 -8.69 0.17 1.85
CA ALA A 85 -9.70 -0.70 2.42
C ALA A 85 -9.79 -2.03 1.66
N SER A 86 -10.40 -3.05 2.28
CA SER A 86 -10.72 -4.31 1.60
C SER A 86 -11.65 -4.05 0.43
N SER A 87 -11.34 -4.63 -0.72
CA SER A 87 -12.17 -4.50 -1.91
C SER A 87 -13.08 -5.71 -2.05
N LYS A 88 -14.35 -5.46 -2.38
CA LYS A 88 -15.41 -6.48 -2.51
C LYS A 88 -15.70 -6.85 -3.95
N ASN A 89 -15.26 -6.02 -4.87
CA ASN A 89 -15.44 -6.17 -6.32
C ASN A 89 -14.44 -5.28 -7.07
N MET A 90 -14.51 -5.29 -8.39
CA MET A 90 -13.61 -4.52 -9.25
C MET A 90 -13.82 -3.00 -9.11
N GLU A 91 -15.05 -2.55 -8.90
CA GLU A 91 -15.37 -1.13 -8.70
C GLU A 91 -14.76 -0.62 -7.39
N ASP A 92 -14.93 -1.37 -6.31
CA ASP A 92 -14.34 -1.04 -5.00
C ASP A 92 -12.82 -0.96 -5.09
N LEU A 93 -12.17 -1.90 -5.79
CA LEU A 93 -10.72 -1.85 -5.97
C LEU A 93 -10.28 -0.62 -6.74
N THR A 94 -10.98 -0.28 -7.83
CA THR A 94 -10.74 0.94 -8.59
C THR A 94 -10.88 2.18 -7.73
N LEU A 95 -11.95 2.27 -6.96
CA LEU A 95 -12.20 3.39 -6.06
C LEU A 95 -11.12 3.48 -4.96
N ASN A 96 -10.77 2.36 -4.34
CA ASN A 96 -9.75 2.31 -3.30
C ASN A 96 -8.38 2.77 -3.82
N VAL A 97 -7.99 2.32 -5.02
CA VAL A 97 -6.74 2.76 -5.67
C VAL A 97 -6.79 4.25 -5.98
N PHE A 98 -7.89 4.72 -6.57
CA PHE A 98 -8.09 6.15 -6.84
C PHE A 98 -7.99 7.00 -5.57
N MET A 99 -8.67 6.58 -4.50
CA MET A 99 -8.66 7.29 -3.21
C MET A 99 -7.27 7.31 -2.57
N ALA A 100 -6.49 6.24 -2.71
CA ALA A 100 -5.12 6.21 -2.19
C ALA A 100 -4.21 7.18 -2.95
N ILE A 101 -4.33 7.23 -4.28
CA ILE A 101 -3.59 8.17 -5.13
C ILE A 101 -4.03 9.61 -4.82
N GLN A 102 -5.34 9.86 -4.73
CA GLN A 102 -5.88 11.19 -4.41
C GLN A 102 -5.44 11.65 -3.01
N ALA A 103 -5.42 10.76 -2.02
CA ALA A 103 -4.92 11.09 -0.69
C ALA A 103 -3.44 11.50 -0.72
N GLY A 104 -2.63 10.86 -1.57
CA GLY A 104 -1.25 11.27 -1.80
C GLY A 104 -1.15 12.67 -2.42
N ILE A 105 -1.97 12.96 -3.43
CA ILE A 105 -2.06 14.28 -4.07
C ILE A 105 -2.49 15.36 -3.05
N ASP A 106 -3.52 15.07 -2.27
CA ASP A 106 -4.07 16.01 -1.28
C ASP A 106 -3.04 16.37 -0.20
N VAL A 107 -2.26 15.38 0.26
CA VAL A 107 -1.18 15.60 1.24
C VAL A 107 -0.02 16.35 0.63
N ALA A 108 0.35 16.04 -0.61
CA ALA A 108 1.45 16.67 -1.33
C ALA A 108 1.10 18.07 -1.86
N GLY A 109 -0.19 18.44 -1.89
CA GLY A 109 -0.68 19.68 -2.49
C GLY A 109 -0.64 19.60 -4.01
N THR A 110 0.07 20.53 -4.65
CA THR A 110 0.14 20.63 -6.12
C THR A 110 1.11 19.64 -6.78
N ASN A 111 1.84 18.85 -6.01
CA ASN A 111 2.85 17.93 -6.54
C ASN A 111 2.29 16.52 -6.73
N ALA A 112 1.52 16.35 -7.81
CA ALA A 112 0.89 15.08 -8.18
C ALA A 112 1.89 13.95 -8.51
N ASP A 113 3.15 14.29 -8.79
CA ASP A 113 4.19 13.32 -9.19
C ASP A 113 4.79 12.57 -8.01
N LEU A 114 4.41 12.90 -6.77
CA LEU A 114 4.93 12.25 -5.57
C LEU A 114 4.42 10.81 -5.37
N VAL A 115 3.38 10.39 -6.11
CA VAL A 115 2.92 9.00 -6.12
C VAL A 115 3.14 8.43 -7.53
N PRO A 116 4.37 7.99 -7.86
CA PRO A 116 4.71 7.53 -9.21
C PRO A 116 3.99 6.22 -9.55
N LYS A 117 3.17 6.26 -10.59
CA LYS A 117 2.32 5.14 -11.03
C LYS A 117 3.13 3.92 -11.45
N ASP A 118 4.29 4.12 -12.06
CA ASP A 118 5.19 3.05 -12.53
C ASP A 118 5.79 2.19 -11.42
N ARG A 119 5.73 2.66 -10.16
CA ARG A 119 6.20 1.95 -8.96
C ARG A 119 5.08 1.53 -8.02
N PHE A 120 3.86 1.88 -8.35
CA PHE A 120 2.69 1.54 -7.55
C PHE A 120 2.37 0.04 -7.65
N ILE A 121 2.10 -0.57 -6.50
CA ILE A 121 1.60 -1.93 -6.37
C ILE A 121 0.21 -1.87 -5.74
N ALA A 122 -0.79 -2.42 -6.42
CA ALA A 122 -2.13 -2.48 -5.88
C ALA A 122 -2.16 -3.38 -4.62
N CYS A 123 -2.88 -2.92 -3.61
CA CYS A 123 -3.06 -3.67 -2.37
C CYS A 123 -4.49 -4.16 -2.28
N THR A 124 -4.67 -5.43 -2.00
CA THR A 124 -5.97 -6.00 -1.64
C THR A 124 -5.87 -6.77 -0.34
N GLN A 125 -6.95 -6.83 0.38
CA GLN A 125 -7.07 -7.60 1.60
C GLN A 125 -8.22 -8.58 1.44
N PHE A 126 -7.97 -9.85 1.73
CA PHE A 126 -9.06 -10.81 1.79
C PHE A 126 -9.95 -10.53 2.99
N PRO A 127 -11.26 -10.68 2.86
CA PRO A 127 -12.19 -10.55 3.97
C PRO A 127 -11.76 -11.44 5.14
N GLN A 128 -11.71 -10.87 6.34
CA GLN A 128 -11.25 -11.58 7.55
C GLN A 128 -12.38 -12.26 8.32
N GLN A 129 -13.60 -11.84 8.10
CA GLN A 129 -14.80 -12.36 8.79
C GLN A 129 -15.85 -12.75 7.77
N GLU A 130 -16.56 -13.83 8.07
CA GLU A 130 -17.82 -14.14 7.39
C GLU A 130 -18.85 -13.09 7.83
N ASP A 131 -19.23 -12.22 6.92
CA ASP A 131 -20.49 -11.51 7.01
C ASP A 131 -21.54 -12.37 6.31
N LYS A 132 -22.85 -12.16 6.63
CA LYS A 132 -23.95 -13.04 6.18
C LYS A 132 -23.94 -13.33 4.67
N ASP A 133 -23.29 -12.48 3.88
CA ASP A 133 -23.24 -12.56 2.42
C ASP A 133 -21.81 -12.66 1.85
N MET A 134 -20.76 -12.64 2.69
CA MET A 134 -19.37 -12.68 2.26
C MET A 134 -18.69 -13.98 2.69
N ILE A 135 -18.12 -14.69 1.72
CA ILE A 135 -17.25 -15.84 1.97
C ILE A 135 -15.82 -15.33 1.98
N ILE A 136 -15.03 -15.75 2.98
CA ILE A 136 -13.61 -15.41 3.07
C ILE A 136 -12.88 -15.74 1.76
N GLY A 137 -12.11 -14.80 1.23
CA GLY A 137 -11.34 -14.97 -0.01
C GLY A 137 -12.13 -14.71 -1.30
N TYR A 138 -13.43 -14.43 -1.24
CA TYR A 138 -14.27 -14.15 -2.41
C TYR A 138 -14.76 -12.70 -2.42
N TRP A 139 -14.94 -12.18 -3.63
CA TRP A 139 -15.67 -10.94 -3.85
C TRP A 139 -17.19 -11.17 -3.83
N ASP A 140 -17.96 -10.09 -3.65
CA ASP A 140 -19.43 -10.14 -3.66
C ASP A 140 -20.00 -10.42 -5.06
N THR A 141 -19.20 -10.22 -6.09
CA THR A 141 -19.62 -10.40 -7.48
C THR A 141 -19.60 -11.87 -7.91
N ARG A 142 -20.39 -12.16 -8.92
CA ARG A 142 -20.43 -13.46 -9.60
C ARG A 142 -19.92 -13.31 -11.04
N ASP A 143 -19.29 -14.37 -11.53
CA ASP A 143 -18.90 -14.49 -12.92
C ASP A 143 -20.12 -14.75 -13.84
N ALA A 144 -19.89 -14.86 -15.15
CA ALA A 144 -20.93 -15.14 -16.12
C ALA A 144 -21.62 -16.51 -15.92
N ASN A 145 -21.01 -17.42 -15.17
CA ASN A 145 -21.52 -18.75 -14.84
C ASN A 145 -22.26 -18.77 -13.49
N GLY A 146 -22.33 -17.64 -12.80
CA GLY A 146 -22.97 -17.51 -11.50
C GLY A 146 -22.08 -17.91 -10.32
N ASN A 147 -20.81 -18.23 -10.53
CA ASN A 147 -19.87 -18.58 -9.46
C ASN A 147 -19.34 -17.31 -8.78
N LYS A 148 -19.07 -17.38 -7.48
CA LYS A 148 -18.39 -16.29 -6.78
C LYS A 148 -16.97 -16.10 -7.32
N VAL A 149 -16.55 -14.84 -7.46
CA VAL A 149 -15.22 -14.48 -7.96
C VAL A 149 -14.22 -14.52 -6.80
N LEU A 150 -13.14 -15.28 -6.94
CA LEU A 150 -12.01 -15.24 -6.00
C LEU A 150 -11.40 -13.83 -5.99
N ALA A 151 -11.17 -13.27 -4.81
CA ALA A 151 -10.60 -11.93 -4.66
C ALA A 151 -9.22 -11.81 -5.35
N ALA A 152 -8.39 -12.84 -5.26
CA ALA A 152 -7.11 -12.90 -5.96
C ALA A 152 -7.27 -12.87 -7.48
N GLN A 153 -8.21 -13.66 -8.02
CA GLN A 153 -8.51 -13.69 -9.45
C GLN A 153 -9.06 -12.36 -9.94
N GLY A 154 -10.03 -11.79 -9.20
CA GLY A 154 -10.60 -10.49 -9.55
C GLY A 154 -9.55 -9.37 -9.53
N THR A 155 -8.66 -9.38 -8.55
CA THR A 155 -7.55 -8.42 -8.48
C THR A 155 -6.57 -8.58 -9.64
N ALA A 156 -6.24 -9.81 -10.02
CA ALA A 156 -5.40 -10.09 -11.18
C ALA A 156 -6.06 -9.60 -12.48
N GLN A 157 -7.36 -9.83 -12.65
CA GLN A 157 -8.13 -9.31 -13.79
C GLN A 157 -8.15 -7.77 -13.80
N TRP A 158 -8.32 -7.15 -12.64
CA TRP A 158 -8.28 -5.69 -12.52
C TRP A 158 -6.96 -5.11 -13.04
N ILE A 159 -5.81 -5.70 -12.68
CA ILE A 159 -4.49 -5.24 -13.15
C ILE A 159 -4.38 -5.32 -14.67
N VAL A 160 -4.86 -6.40 -15.28
CA VAL A 160 -4.81 -6.58 -16.73
C VAL A 160 -5.74 -5.61 -17.45
N GLN A 161 -6.87 -5.29 -16.84
CA GLN A 161 -7.92 -4.45 -17.45
C GLN A 161 -7.83 -2.98 -16.99
N ALA A 162 -6.99 -2.66 -16.01
CA ALA A 162 -6.85 -1.31 -15.52
C ALA A 162 -6.48 -0.35 -16.64
N SER A 163 -7.11 0.81 -16.63
CA SER A 163 -6.74 1.89 -17.55
C SER A 163 -5.26 2.27 -17.34
N PRO A 164 -4.59 2.87 -18.34
CA PRO A 164 -3.21 3.36 -18.18
C PRO A 164 -3.01 4.26 -16.95
N ASP A 165 -4.08 4.96 -16.51
CA ASP A 165 -4.05 5.83 -15.34
C ASP A 165 -3.93 5.09 -14.02
N TYR A 166 -4.29 3.80 -13.99
CA TYR A 166 -4.24 2.93 -12.81
C TYR A 166 -3.27 1.75 -12.98
N THR A 167 -2.42 1.80 -14.00
CA THR A 167 -1.42 0.76 -14.25
C THR A 167 -0.53 0.63 -13.02
N CYS A 168 -0.37 -0.59 -12.53
CA CYS A 168 0.49 -0.89 -11.40
C CYS A 168 1.43 -2.05 -11.74
N THR A 169 2.54 -2.14 -11.03
CA THR A 169 3.61 -3.10 -11.30
C THR A 169 3.37 -4.48 -10.69
N GLY A 170 2.31 -4.65 -9.88
CA GLY A 170 2.00 -5.92 -9.24
C GLY A 170 0.84 -5.84 -8.27
N ILE A 171 0.64 -6.93 -7.53
CA ILE A 171 -0.38 -7.07 -6.48
C ILE A 171 0.30 -7.41 -5.16
N PHE A 172 -0.11 -6.74 -4.09
CA PHE A 172 0.20 -7.09 -2.72
C PHE A 172 -1.08 -7.61 -2.03
N ILE A 173 -1.05 -8.84 -1.57
CA ILE A 173 -2.20 -9.49 -0.95
C ILE A 173 -1.96 -9.64 0.54
N ILE A 174 -2.86 -9.05 1.33
CA ILE A 174 -2.89 -9.19 2.79
C ILE A 174 -3.78 -10.37 3.15
N ASN A 175 -3.34 -11.17 4.12
CA ASN A 175 -4.08 -12.32 4.64
C ASN A 175 -4.32 -13.42 3.59
N ILE A 176 -3.36 -13.68 2.72
CA ILE A 176 -3.43 -14.74 1.70
C ILE A 176 -3.76 -16.12 2.32
N GLN A 177 -3.39 -16.36 3.57
CA GLN A 177 -3.75 -17.59 4.30
C GLN A 177 -5.27 -17.82 4.40
N LYS A 178 -6.07 -16.79 4.18
CA LYS A 178 -7.54 -16.91 4.15
C LYS A 178 -8.06 -17.53 2.85
N ASP A 179 -7.26 -17.60 1.82
CA ASP A 179 -7.61 -18.25 0.55
C ASP A 179 -7.63 -19.79 0.65
N TYR A 180 -6.87 -20.35 1.59
CA TYR A 180 -6.76 -21.80 1.76
C TYR A 180 -7.97 -22.47 2.41
N TYR A 181 -8.81 -21.72 3.12
CA TYR A 181 -9.90 -22.30 3.90
C TYR A 181 -11.15 -22.63 3.09
N ASN A 182 -11.19 -22.28 1.82
CA ASN A 182 -12.38 -22.48 0.98
C ASN A 182 -12.25 -23.62 -0.05
N ASN A 183 -11.15 -24.39 0.00
CA ASN A 183 -10.91 -25.54 -0.89
C ASN A 183 -11.20 -26.90 -0.23
N THR A 184 -12.00 -26.93 0.85
CA THR A 184 -12.45 -28.19 1.48
C THR A 184 -13.92 -28.42 1.24
#